data_8e511be01c9824b46b41abb6afdf810a
#
_entry.id   8e511be01c9824b46b41abb6afdf810a
#
_cell.length_a   1.000
_cell.length_b   1.000
_cell.length_c   1.000
_cell.angle_alpha   90.00
_cell.angle_beta   90.00
_cell.angle_gamma   90.00
#
_symmetry.space_group_name_H-M   'P 1'
#
loop_
_entity.id
_entity.type
_entity.pdbx_description
1 polymer ?
#
loop_
_entity_poly.entity_id
_entity_poly.type
_entity_poly.pdbx_seq_one_letter_code
_entity_poly.pdbx_strand_id
1 'polypeptide(L)'
;IMYTMETFEMFPDYHISDLALKNSRRLTDANPQQKEYLWGSAEVVKWVSLDGREIEGLLYKPEGFDPARKYPMIVNFYEKSSSGLYSHHIPEPGRSTIDYHYYTGNGYLIFNPDVYYIDGYPGQSAYNCVMPGVMSLIQKGFVDEKRIGAQGHSWGGYQVAYLATRTNLFAAIESGAPVVNMYSAYGGIRWETGLNRSFQYEHQQSRIGATIWEAPYLYWENSPLFTLDKVTTPILIMANDQDGHVPWWQGIEYFIGLRRLGKPAWLLNYNGEPHWPLKHPNKVDFQKRMSQFFAHYLKGEPMPQWMKEGVPATEKEFTVGY
;
A
#
# COMPACT_ATOMS: atom_id res chain seq x y z
N ILE A 1 5.30 -4.31 37.55
CA ILE A 1 5.69 -3.94 36.19
C ILE A 1 4.67 -2.92 35.68
N MET A 2 5.17 -1.87 35.04
CA MET A 2 4.32 -0.91 34.30
C MET A 2 4.52 -1.14 32.81
N TYR A 3 3.44 -1.19 32.04
CA TYR A 3 3.44 -1.48 30.60
C TYR A 3 2.23 -0.84 29.92
N THR A 4 2.25 -0.75 28.59
CA THR A 4 1.10 -0.35 27.78
C THR A 4 0.38 -1.56 27.24
N MET A 5 -0.94 -1.49 27.11
CA MET A 5 -1.78 -2.43 26.37
C MET A 5 -2.55 -1.66 25.31
N GLU A 6 -2.59 -2.23 24.12
CA GLU A 6 -3.34 -1.68 22.99
C GLU A 6 -3.88 -2.78 22.09
N THR A 7 -4.89 -2.44 21.33
CA THR A 7 -5.38 -3.21 20.17
C THR A 7 -5.81 -2.24 19.08
N PHE A 8 -6.24 -2.72 17.94
CA PHE A 8 -6.84 -1.86 16.93
C PHE A 8 -7.99 -1.01 17.50
N GLU A 9 -8.80 -1.59 18.39
CA GLU A 9 -9.97 -0.94 18.99
C GLU A 9 -9.66 -0.22 20.31
N MET A 10 -8.54 -0.52 20.95
CA MET A 10 -8.20 -0.02 22.28
C MET A 10 -6.97 0.89 22.20
N PHE A 11 -7.14 2.15 22.60
CA PHE A 11 -6.03 3.11 22.70
C PHE A 11 -4.98 2.63 23.72
N PRO A 12 -3.67 2.84 23.48
CA PRO A 12 -2.62 2.43 24.40
C PRO A 12 -2.72 3.15 25.75
N ASP A 13 -3.08 2.38 26.76
CA ASP A 13 -3.17 2.83 28.15
C ASP A 13 -2.09 2.19 29.02
N TYR A 14 -1.66 2.91 30.05
CA TYR A 14 -0.76 2.37 31.06
C TYR A 14 -1.48 1.40 31.99
N HIS A 15 -0.83 0.29 32.23
CA HIS A 15 -1.23 -0.75 33.17
C HIS A 15 -0.12 -1.04 34.16
N ILE A 16 -0.50 -1.47 35.38
CA ILE A 16 0.42 -1.97 36.40
C ILE A 16 0.02 -3.37 36.79
N SER A 17 0.98 -4.26 37.00
CA SER A 17 0.79 -5.62 37.47
C SER A 17 1.93 -6.07 38.36
N ASP A 18 1.79 -7.25 38.97
CA ASP A 18 2.91 -7.98 39.55
C ASP A 18 3.88 -8.51 38.48
N LEU A 19 4.99 -9.11 38.89
CA LEU A 19 6.03 -9.62 37.98
C LEU A 19 5.56 -10.79 37.09
N ALA A 20 4.50 -11.45 37.49
CA ALA A 20 3.91 -12.57 36.73
C ALA A 20 2.82 -12.11 35.77
N LEU A 21 2.64 -10.80 35.55
CA LEU A 21 1.60 -10.15 34.75
C LEU A 21 0.18 -10.52 35.22
N LYS A 22 0.03 -10.90 36.50
CA LYS A 22 -1.25 -11.13 37.15
C LYS A 22 -1.70 -9.86 37.85
N ASN A 23 -3.02 -9.80 38.18
CA ASN A 23 -3.62 -8.64 38.85
C ASN A 23 -3.37 -7.31 38.10
N SER A 24 -3.43 -7.34 36.77
CA SER A 24 -3.28 -6.14 35.95
C SER A 24 -4.38 -5.12 36.26
N ARG A 25 -3.98 -3.88 36.44
CA ARG A 25 -4.90 -2.76 36.66
C ARG A 25 -4.54 -1.61 35.71
N ARG A 26 -5.53 -1.10 34.98
CA ARG A 26 -5.42 0.08 34.13
C ARG A 26 -5.19 1.32 35.02
N LEU A 27 -4.24 2.16 34.64
CA LEU A 27 -3.86 3.38 35.36
C LEU A 27 -4.35 4.65 34.68
N THR A 28 -4.47 4.64 33.34
CA THR A 28 -4.88 5.79 32.53
C THR A 28 -6.17 5.48 31.75
N ASP A 29 -6.90 6.51 31.39
CA ASP A 29 -7.99 6.51 30.42
C ASP A 29 -7.68 7.61 29.39
N ALA A 30 -6.66 7.33 28.57
CA ALA A 30 -6.22 8.26 27.56
C ALA A 30 -7.11 8.16 26.32
N ASN A 31 -7.56 9.13 25.67
CA ASN A 31 -8.43 9.13 24.51
C ASN A 31 -9.86 8.58 24.74
N PRO A 32 -10.58 8.97 25.80
CA PRO A 32 -11.91 8.47 26.08
C PRO A 32 -12.95 8.84 24.99
N GLN A 33 -12.69 9.91 24.23
CA GLN A 33 -13.51 10.39 23.10
C GLN A 33 -13.52 9.41 21.91
N GLN A 34 -12.62 8.43 21.85
CA GLN A 34 -12.62 7.42 20.79
C GLN A 34 -13.99 6.71 20.65
N LYS A 35 -14.71 6.58 21.76
CA LYS A 35 -16.06 5.95 21.80
C LYS A 35 -17.12 6.72 21.01
N GLU A 36 -16.85 7.97 20.63
CA GLU A 36 -17.75 8.82 19.84
C GLU A 36 -17.62 8.59 18.33
N TYR A 37 -16.64 7.76 17.90
CA TYR A 37 -16.31 7.53 16.50
C TYR A 37 -16.53 6.06 16.11
N LEU A 38 -16.83 5.85 14.82
CA LEU A 38 -16.86 4.52 14.22
C LEU A 38 -15.42 4.01 14.11
N TRP A 39 -15.12 2.87 14.73
CA TRP A 39 -13.75 2.38 14.81
C TRP A 39 -13.48 1.14 13.94
N GLY A 40 -14.39 0.20 13.93
CA GLY A 40 -14.23 -1.08 13.26
C GLY A 40 -13.42 -2.09 14.07
N SER A 41 -13.02 -3.18 13.44
CA SER A 41 -12.29 -4.29 14.07
C SER A 41 -11.21 -4.86 13.16
N ALA A 42 -10.25 -5.61 13.74
CA ALA A 42 -9.20 -6.32 13.02
C ALA A 42 -9.17 -7.80 13.40
N GLU A 43 -8.93 -8.67 12.41
CA GLU A 43 -8.78 -10.12 12.64
C GLU A 43 -7.68 -10.71 11.75
N VAL A 44 -7.08 -11.83 12.20
CA VAL A 44 -6.18 -12.63 11.39
C VAL A 44 -7.00 -13.51 10.45
N VAL A 45 -6.65 -13.51 9.18
CA VAL A 45 -7.16 -14.45 8.18
C VAL A 45 -6.03 -15.33 7.66
N LYS A 46 -6.34 -16.59 7.29
CA LYS A 46 -5.36 -17.57 6.83
C LYS A 46 -5.78 -18.19 5.51
N TRP A 47 -4.81 -18.49 4.66
CA TRP A 47 -5.01 -19.17 3.39
C TRP A 47 -3.74 -19.92 2.96
N VAL A 48 -3.80 -20.62 1.85
CA VAL A 48 -2.63 -21.28 1.26
C VAL A 48 -2.22 -20.53 -0.01
N SER A 49 -0.93 -20.20 -0.14
CA SER A 49 -0.36 -19.57 -1.33
C SER A 49 -0.33 -20.53 -2.52
N LEU A 50 -0.06 -20.02 -3.74
CA LEU A 50 0.03 -20.86 -4.95
C LEU A 50 1.20 -21.85 -4.91
N ASP A 51 2.22 -21.57 -4.10
CA ASP A 51 3.37 -22.46 -3.86
C ASP A 51 3.21 -23.37 -2.63
N GLY A 52 1.97 -23.48 -2.08
CA GLY A 52 1.60 -24.44 -1.07
C GLY A 52 1.97 -24.05 0.37
N ARG A 53 2.35 -22.80 0.63
CA ARG A 53 2.69 -22.28 1.95
C ARG A 53 1.44 -21.76 2.67
N GLU A 54 1.31 -22.07 3.95
CA GLU A 54 0.33 -21.39 4.80
C GLU A 54 0.73 -19.92 5.00
N ILE A 55 -0.19 -19.02 4.67
CA ILE A 55 -0.04 -17.57 4.76
C ILE A 55 -1.10 -17.03 5.70
N GLU A 56 -0.77 -15.95 6.38
CA GLU A 56 -1.71 -15.17 7.17
C GLU A 56 -1.63 -13.68 6.82
N GLY A 57 -2.62 -12.95 7.27
CA GLY A 57 -2.69 -11.50 7.09
C GLY A 57 -3.80 -10.92 7.95
N LEU A 58 -3.97 -9.62 7.91
CA LEU A 58 -4.96 -8.90 8.68
C LEU A 58 -6.12 -8.46 7.79
N LEU A 59 -7.34 -8.65 8.27
CA LEU A 59 -8.54 -8.09 7.69
C LEU A 59 -9.14 -7.08 8.67
N TYR A 60 -9.19 -5.83 8.23
CA TYR A 60 -9.86 -4.76 8.97
C TYR A 60 -11.28 -4.58 8.41
N LYS A 61 -12.24 -4.47 9.30
CA LYS A 61 -13.68 -4.43 8.99
C LYS A 61 -14.32 -3.16 9.55
N PRO A 62 -15.30 -2.57 8.83
CA PRO A 62 -16.06 -1.44 9.35
C PRO A 62 -16.83 -1.77 10.62
N GLU A 63 -17.13 -0.74 11.40
CA GLU A 63 -18.07 -0.86 12.50
C GLU A 63 -19.41 -1.42 12.02
N GLY A 64 -20.01 -2.35 12.78
CA GLY A 64 -21.26 -2.99 12.39
C GLY A 64 -21.15 -3.86 11.13
N PHE A 65 -19.98 -4.46 10.86
CA PHE A 65 -19.79 -5.36 9.73
C PHE A 65 -20.85 -6.48 9.70
N ASP A 66 -21.49 -6.61 8.55
CA ASP A 66 -22.51 -7.63 8.28
C ASP A 66 -22.01 -8.58 7.16
N PRO A 67 -21.74 -9.87 7.43
CA PRO A 67 -21.25 -10.81 6.44
C PRO A 67 -22.23 -11.10 5.29
N ALA A 68 -23.51 -10.71 5.42
CA ALA A 68 -24.50 -10.83 4.36
C ALA A 68 -24.43 -9.70 3.32
N ARG A 69 -23.69 -8.63 3.61
CA ARG A 69 -23.49 -7.48 2.71
C ARG A 69 -22.20 -7.61 1.94
N LYS A 70 -22.13 -6.97 0.77
CA LYS A 70 -20.89 -6.85 -0.01
C LYS A 70 -20.22 -5.48 0.20
N TYR A 71 -18.91 -5.53 0.39
CA TYR A 71 -18.08 -4.35 0.67
C TYR A 71 -17.00 -4.17 -0.39
N PRO A 72 -16.66 -2.93 -0.76
CA PRO A 72 -15.41 -2.66 -1.47
C PRO A 72 -14.22 -2.98 -0.56
N MET A 73 -13.12 -3.44 -1.14
CA MET A 73 -11.92 -3.82 -0.41
C MET A 73 -10.68 -3.15 -0.98
N ILE A 74 -9.77 -2.70 -0.11
CA ILE A 74 -8.43 -2.25 -0.48
C ILE A 74 -7.42 -3.25 0.06
N VAL A 75 -6.61 -3.82 -0.82
CA VAL A 75 -5.46 -4.67 -0.48
C VAL A 75 -4.25 -3.76 -0.30
N ASN A 76 -3.79 -3.63 0.94
CA ASN A 76 -2.64 -2.80 1.29
C ASN A 76 -1.54 -3.69 1.89
N PHE A 77 -0.33 -3.66 1.36
CA PHE A 77 0.73 -4.53 1.87
C PHE A 77 2.14 -4.02 1.54
N TYR A 78 3.09 -4.53 2.31
CA TYR A 78 4.51 -4.28 2.13
C TYR A 78 5.31 -5.59 2.13
N GLU A 79 5.47 -6.23 3.29
CA GLU A 79 6.07 -7.56 3.45
C GLU A 79 5.23 -8.42 4.41
N LYS A 80 5.38 -8.23 5.73
CA LYS A 80 4.64 -8.94 6.78
C LYS A 80 3.91 -7.94 7.65
N SER A 81 2.62 -8.17 7.84
CA SER A 81 1.73 -7.30 8.59
C SER A 81 0.99 -8.02 9.72
N SER A 82 0.91 -9.36 9.68
CA SER A 82 0.11 -10.17 10.61
C SER A 82 0.49 -9.98 12.08
N SER A 83 1.75 -9.70 12.37
CA SER A 83 2.22 -9.38 13.74
C SER A 83 1.64 -8.08 14.30
N GLY A 84 1.07 -7.22 13.46
CA GLY A 84 0.45 -5.96 13.83
C GLY A 84 -1.01 -6.06 14.29
N LEU A 85 -1.57 -7.26 14.52
CA LEU A 85 -2.98 -7.44 14.92
C LEU A 85 -3.38 -6.56 16.10
N TYR A 86 -2.50 -6.39 17.06
CA TYR A 86 -2.76 -5.62 18.28
C TYR A 86 -2.25 -4.18 18.21
N SER A 87 -1.78 -3.73 17.05
CA SER A 87 -1.32 -2.34 16.90
C SER A 87 -2.50 -1.38 16.85
N HIS A 88 -2.42 -0.33 17.65
CA HIS A 88 -3.34 0.79 17.56
C HIS A 88 -2.89 1.75 16.46
N HIS A 89 -3.79 2.09 15.55
CA HIS A 89 -3.54 3.06 14.50
C HIS A 89 -4.18 4.40 14.85
N ILE A 90 -3.37 5.45 14.92
CA ILE A 90 -3.88 6.81 15.17
C ILE A 90 -4.47 7.35 13.86
N PRO A 91 -5.73 7.83 13.86
CA PRO A 91 -6.31 8.46 12.69
C PRO A 91 -5.57 9.77 12.36
N GLU A 92 -4.82 9.77 11.27
CA GLU A 92 -4.10 10.94 10.79
C GLU A 92 -3.88 10.86 9.28
N PRO A 93 -3.67 11.99 8.59
CA PRO A 93 -3.26 11.95 7.19
C PRO A 93 -1.91 11.22 7.05
N GLY A 94 -1.97 9.96 6.62
CA GLY A 94 -0.81 9.11 6.40
C GLY A 94 0.11 9.67 5.31
N ARG A 95 1.41 9.42 5.44
CA ARG A 95 2.42 9.88 4.47
C ARG A 95 2.59 8.96 3.27
N SER A 96 2.28 7.68 3.40
CA SER A 96 2.61 6.67 2.39
C SER A 96 1.60 5.55 2.23
N THR A 97 0.67 5.42 3.18
CA THR A 97 -0.33 4.36 3.19
C THR A 97 -1.71 4.94 3.45
N ILE A 98 -2.73 4.14 3.21
CA ILE A 98 -4.11 4.48 3.57
C ILE A 98 -4.25 4.68 5.08
N ASP A 99 -5.18 5.55 5.49
CA ASP A 99 -5.63 5.65 6.88
C ASP A 99 -6.68 4.57 7.14
N TYR A 100 -6.38 3.62 8.05
CA TYR A 100 -7.24 2.46 8.32
C TYR A 100 -8.63 2.87 8.80
N HIS A 101 -8.70 3.83 9.72
CA HIS A 101 -9.97 4.27 10.31
C HIS A 101 -10.80 5.10 9.34
N TYR A 102 -10.15 5.92 8.50
CA TYR A 102 -10.83 6.65 7.46
C TYR A 102 -11.53 5.68 6.48
N TYR A 103 -10.81 4.66 5.99
CA TYR A 103 -11.38 3.73 5.02
C TYR A 103 -12.39 2.78 5.64
N THR A 104 -12.16 2.21 6.82
CA THR A 104 -13.15 1.36 7.50
C THR A 104 -14.38 2.17 7.90
N GLY A 105 -14.21 3.38 8.43
CA GLY A 105 -15.32 4.30 8.74
C GLY A 105 -16.14 4.70 7.50
N ASN A 106 -15.54 4.66 6.32
CA ASN A 106 -16.23 4.84 5.04
C ASN A 106 -16.70 3.51 4.42
N GLY A 107 -16.75 2.42 5.17
CA GLY A 107 -17.34 1.15 4.74
C GLY A 107 -16.50 0.34 3.76
N TYR A 108 -15.18 0.51 3.77
CA TYR A 108 -14.26 -0.39 3.07
C TYR A 108 -13.78 -1.51 3.99
N LEU A 109 -13.49 -2.65 3.42
CA LEU A 109 -12.59 -3.63 4.00
C LEU A 109 -11.15 -3.25 3.65
N ILE A 110 -10.20 -3.51 4.58
CA ILE A 110 -8.78 -3.42 4.28
C ILE A 110 -8.17 -4.79 4.53
N PHE A 111 -7.44 -5.29 3.54
CA PHE A 111 -6.76 -6.57 3.62
C PHE A 111 -5.25 -6.37 3.52
N ASN A 112 -4.52 -6.79 4.56
CA ASN A 112 -3.06 -6.72 4.63
C ASN A 112 -2.48 -8.14 4.62
N PRO A 113 -2.23 -8.73 3.44
CA PRO A 113 -1.60 -10.04 3.32
C PRO A 113 -0.11 -10.00 3.67
N ASP A 114 0.38 -11.06 4.33
CA ASP A 114 1.80 -11.32 4.41
C ASP A 114 2.34 -11.84 3.09
N VAL A 115 3.59 -11.49 2.78
CA VAL A 115 4.30 -11.97 1.60
C VAL A 115 5.57 -12.71 2.03
N TYR A 116 5.75 -13.90 1.50
CA TYR A 116 6.97 -14.69 1.62
C TYR A 116 7.63 -14.81 0.25
N TYR A 117 8.94 -14.66 0.21
CA TYR A 117 9.67 -14.54 -1.04
C TYR A 117 10.51 -15.77 -1.35
N ILE A 118 10.61 -16.02 -2.65
CA ILE A 118 11.60 -16.93 -3.25
C ILE A 118 12.62 -16.02 -3.94
N ASP A 119 13.91 -16.24 -3.65
CA ASP A 119 14.98 -15.45 -4.25
C ASP A 119 14.97 -15.58 -5.78
N GLY A 120 15.23 -14.48 -6.45
CA GLY A 120 15.11 -14.34 -7.90
C GLY A 120 13.71 -13.96 -8.39
N TYR A 121 12.65 -14.17 -7.60
CA TYR A 121 11.26 -14.02 -8.04
C TYR A 121 10.38 -13.22 -7.07
N PRO A 122 10.80 -12.03 -6.62
CA PRO A 122 10.03 -11.27 -5.62
C PRO A 122 8.64 -10.86 -6.11
N GLY A 123 8.48 -10.49 -7.38
CA GLY A 123 7.18 -10.12 -7.94
C GLY A 123 6.22 -11.31 -8.02
N GLN A 124 6.71 -12.45 -8.51
CA GLN A 124 5.91 -13.68 -8.56
C GLN A 124 5.56 -14.18 -7.14
N SER A 125 6.46 -14.00 -6.17
CA SER A 125 6.21 -14.33 -4.77
C SER A 125 5.06 -13.51 -4.19
N ALA A 126 5.03 -12.20 -4.47
CA ALA A 126 3.91 -11.35 -4.09
C ALA A 126 2.60 -11.84 -4.71
N TYR A 127 2.59 -12.16 -6.01
CA TYR A 127 1.42 -12.72 -6.68
C TYR A 127 0.96 -14.02 -6.02
N ASN A 128 1.88 -14.96 -5.77
CA ASN A 128 1.58 -16.27 -5.19
C ASN A 128 0.99 -16.19 -3.77
N CYS A 129 1.39 -15.19 -2.98
CA CYS A 129 0.86 -14.98 -1.63
C CYS A 129 -0.45 -14.19 -1.63
N VAL A 130 -0.50 -13.07 -2.35
CA VAL A 130 -1.59 -12.10 -2.26
C VAL A 130 -2.84 -12.58 -2.97
N MET A 131 -2.73 -13.11 -4.22
CA MET A 131 -3.90 -13.44 -5.01
C MET A 131 -4.78 -14.52 -4.41
N PRO A 132 -4.25 -15.64 -3.88
CA PRO A 132 -5.10 -16.63 -3.18
C PRO A 132 -5.78 -16.08 -1.92
N GLY A 133 -5.12 -15.18 -1.20
CA GLY A 133 -5.72 -14.49 -0.05
C GLY A 133 -6.93 -13.66 -0.45
N VAL A 134 -6.80 -12.84 -1.51
CA VAL A 134 -7.92 -12.07 -2.06
C VAL A 134 -9.06 -13.00 -2.50
N MET A 135 -8.73 -14.07 -3.24
CA MET A 135 -9.74 -15.03 -3.70
C MET A 135 -10.44 -15.72 -2.54
N SER A 136 -9.73 -16.06 -1.46
CA SER A 136 -10.32 -16.67 -0.27
C SER A 136 -11.35 -15.75 0.41
N LEU A 137 -11.08 -14.43 0.44
CA LEU A 137 -12.01 -13.45 0.98
C LEU A 137 -13.23 -13.23 0.07
N ILE A 138 -13.05 -13.24 -1.25
CA ILE A 138 -14.17 -13.20 -2.22
C ILE A 138 -15.10 -14.41 -2.00
N GLN A 139 -14.54 -15.61 -1.82
CA GLN A 139 -15.30 -16.85 -1.59
C GLN A 139 -16.14 -16.81 -0.29
N LYS A 140 -15.73 -16.02 0.70
CA LYS A 140 -16.54 -15.80 1.92
C LYS A 140 -17.83 -15.01 1.66
N GLY A 141 -18.00 -14.39 0.50
CA GLY A 141 -19.24 -13.78 0.05
C GLY A 141 -19.44 -12.30 0.38
N PHE A 142 -18.67 -11.72 1.28
CA PHE A 142 -18.82 -10.33 1.73
C PHE A 142 -17.94 -9.32 0.95
N VAL A 143 -17.04 -9.75 0.10
CA VAL A 143 -16.26 -8.87 -0.77
C VAL A 143 -16.98 -8.66 -2.10
N ASP A 144 -17.10 -7.41 -2.55
CA ASP A 144 -17.53 -7.11 -3.91
C ASP A 144 -16.32 -7.26 -4.86
N GLU A 145 -16.28 -8.34 -5.61
CA GLU A 145 -15.18 -8.69 -6.51
C GLU A 145 -14.88 -7.64 -7.59
N LYS A 146 -15.87 -6.79 -7.92
CA LYS A 146 -15.72 -5.70 -8.89
C LYS A 146 -15.19 -4.41 -8.27
N ARG A 147 -15.07 -4.35 -6.95
CA ARG A 147 -14.71 -3.16 -6.18
C ARG A 147 -13.51 -3.42 -5.28
N ILE A 148 -12.47 -4.03 -5.85
CA ILE A 148 -11.22 -4.32 -5.14
C ILE A 148 -10.15 -3.38 -5.68
N GLY A 149 -9.54 -2.59 -4.79
CA GLY A 149 -8.36 -1.78 -5.08
C GLY A 149 -7.11 -2.39 -4.45
N ALA A 150 -5.94 -1.94 -4.91
CA ALA A 150 -4.67 -2.24 -4.23
C ALA A 150 -3.88 -0.96 -3.97
N GLN A 151 -3.16 -0.93 -2.86
CA GLN A 151 -2.30 0.18 -2.48
C GLN A 151 -0.99 -0.36 -1.92
N GLY A 152 0.11 0.24 -2.35
CA GLY A 152 1.43 -0.07 -1.82
C GLY A 152 2.40 1.07 -2.04
N HIS A 153 3.33 1.24 -1.10
CA HIS A 153 4.35 2.28 -1.18
C HIS A 153 5.74 1.65 -1.20
N SER A 154 6.69 2.26 -1.94
CA SER A 154 8.08 1.81 -2.01
C SER A 154 8.18 0.37 -2.54
N TRP A 155 8.63 -0.58 -1.73
CA TRP A 155 8.60 -2.00 -2.07
C TRP A 155 7.18 -2.52 -2.29
N GLY A 156 6.20 -2.03 -1.52
CA GLY A 156 4.79 -2.27 -1.77
C GLY A 156 4.32 -1.67 -3.11
N GLY A 157 4.83 -0.47 -3.45
CA GLY A 157 4.58 0.17 -4.75
C GLY A 157 5.07 -0.65 -5.93
N TYR A 158 6.27 -1.23 -5.82
CA TYR A 158 6.78 -2.21 -6.78
C TYR A 158 5.84 -3.41 -6.92
N GLN A 159 5.43 -3.99 -5.80
CA GLN A 159 4.62 -5.21 -5.80
C GLN A 159 3.26 -4.98 -6.45
N VAL A 160 2.56 -3.89 -6.12
CA VAL A 160 1.27 -3.58 -6.76
C VAL A 160 1.42 -3.23 -8.26
N ALA A 161 2.55 -2.59 -8.65
CA ALA A 161 2.87 -2.37 -10.07
C ALA A 161 3.13 -3.69 -10.81
N TYR A 162 3.81 -4.65 -10.18
CA TYR A 162 4.00 -5.99 -10.73
C TYR A 162 2.67 -6.72 -10.88
N LEU A 163 1.81 -6.71 -9.84
CA LEU A 163 0.48 -7.31 -9.89
C LEU A 163 -0.37 -6.74 -11.02
N ALA A 164 -0.31 -5.42 -11.26
CA ALA A 164 -1.03 -4.76 -12.35
C ALA A 164 -0.71 -5.34 -13.73
N THR A 165 0.49 -5.91 -13.92
CA THR A 165 0.91 -6.55 -15.18
C THR A 165 0.54 -8.04 -15.26
N ARG A 166 0.05 -8.63 -14.16
CA ARG A 166 -0.23 -10.08 -14.03
C ARG A 166 -1.71 -10.41 -13.84
N THR A 167 -2.50 -9.44 -13.41
CA THR A 167 -3.94 -9.62 -13.18
C THR A 167 -4.71 -8.34 -13.47
N ASN A 168 -5.95 -8.47 -13.88
CA ASN A 168 -6.92 -7.38 -14.06
C ASN A 168 -8.02 -7.41 -12.98
N LEU A 169 -7.79 -8.10 -11.86
CA LEU A 169 -8.75 -8.21 -10.76
C LEU A 169 -9.00 -6.85 -10.07
N PHE A 170 -7.97 -6.02 -9.97
CA PHE A 170 -8.08 -4.75 -9.29
C PHE A 170 -8.76 -3.69 -10.16
N ALA A 171 -9.81 -3.06 -9.61
CA ALA A 171 -10.51 -1.97 -10.27
C ALA A 171 -9.69 -0.65 -10.25
N ALA A 172 -8.75 -0.51 -9.30
CA ALA A 172 -7.89 0.67 -9.16
C ALA A 172 -6.64 0.30 -8.35
N ILE A 173 -5.49 0.87 -8.70
CA ILE A 173 -4.24 0.68 -7.95
C ILE A 173 -3.59 2.03 -7.65
N GLU A 174 -3.22 2.28 -6.38
CA GLU A 174 -2.27 3.33 -6.01
C GLU A 174 -0.90 2.72 -5.77
N SER A 175 0.13 3.27 -6.42
CA SER A 175 1.50 2.81 -6.40
C SER A 175 2.44 3.97 -6.02
N GLY A 176 2.75 4.07 -4.73
CA GLY A 176 3.59 5.14 -4.19
C GLY A 176 5.08 4.80 -4.29
N ALA A 177 5.89 5.75 -4.78
CA ALA A 177 7.34 5.64 -4.92
C ALA A 177 7.80 4.26 -5.44
N PRO A 178 7.22 3.74 -6.55
CA PRO A 178 7.45 2.38 -7.00
C PRO A 178 8.84 2.20 -7.62
N VAL A 179 9.39 0.99 -7.51
CA VAL A 179 10.46 0.52 -8.41
C VAL A 179 9.79 -0.22 -9.56
N VAL A 180 9.97 0.23 -10.80
CA VAL A 180 9.37 -0.41 -11.97
C VAL A 180 10.39 -0.89 -13.00
N ASN A 181 11.61 -0.39 -12.92
CA ASN A 181 12.74 -0.76 -13.76
C ASN A 181 13.93 -1.13 -12.86
N MET A 182 14.15 -2.41 -12.65
CA MET A 182 15.20 -2.88 -11.75
C MET A 182 16.61 -2.64 -12.28
N TYR A 183 16.79 -2.48 -13.60
CA TYR A 183 18.09 -2.12 -14.17
C TYR A 183 18.53 -0.72 -13.78
N SER A 184 17.70 0.28 -14.02
CA SER A 184 18.03 1.67 -13.67
C SER A 184 18.03 1.90 -12.17
N ALA A 185 17.20 1.17 -11.42
CA ALA A 185 17.17 1.23 -9.97
C ALA A 185 18.41 0.57 -9.33
N TYR A 186 18.90 -0.55 -9.88
CA TYR A 186 20.14 -1.22 -9.43
C TYR A 186 21.36 -0.30 -9.46
N GLY A 187 21.53 0.42 -10.56
CA GLY A 187 22.63 1.38 -10.73
C GLY A 187 22.45 2.72 -9.99
N GLY A 188 21.39 2.86 -9.20
CA GLY A 188 21.10 4.09 -8.47
C GLY A 188 21.87 4.23 -7.16
N ILE A 189 21.74 5.40 -6.55
CA ILE A 189 22.28 5.72 -5.23
C ILE A 189 21.11 6.06 -4.28
N ARG A 190 21.20 5.60 -3.04
CA ARG A 190 20.34 6.07 -1.95
C ARG A 190 20.92 7.39 -1.42
N TRP A 191 20.44 8.50 -1.93
CA TRP A 191 21.01 9.82 -1.67
C TRP A 191 21.03 10.23 -0.19
N GLU A 192 20.08 9.74 0.61
CA GLU A 192 20.07 9.99 2.06
C GLU A 192 21.25 9.34 2.80
N THR A 193 21.79 8.24 2.28
CA THR A 193 22.85 7.47 2.94
C THR A 193 24.15 7.41 2.15
N GLY A 194 24.12 7.78 0.87
CA GLY A 194 25.25 7.68 -0.05
C GLY A 194 25.59 6.25 -0.51
N LEU A 195 24.79 5.24 -0.08
CA LEU A 195 24.98 3.85 -0.48
C LEU A 195 24.49 3.60 -1.91
N ASN A 196 25.23 2.82 -2.70
CA ASN A 196 24.72 2.31 -3.96
C ASN A 196 23.54 1.35 -3.68
N ARG A 197 22.69 1.10 -4.67
CA ARG A 197 21.49 0.26 -4.50
C ARG A 197 21.73 -1.21 -4.82
N SER A 198 22.84 -1.59 -5.45
CA SER A 198 23.09 -2.95 -5.92
C SER A 198 22.97 -3.99 -4.81
N PHE A 199 23.53 -3.74 -3.61
CA PHE A 199 23.44 -4.65 -2.48
C PHE A 199 22.01 -5.03 -2.10
N GLN A 200 21.05 -4.11 -2.31
CA GLN A 200 19.63 -4.33 -1.99
C GLN A 200 19.02 -5.40 -2.91
N TYR A 201 19.47 -5.46 -4.16
CA TYR A 201 19.02 -6.44 -5.14
C TYR A 201 19.73 -7.79 -4.97
N GLU A 202 21.01 -7.75 -4.71
CA GLU A 202 21.85 -8.95 -4.59
C GLU A 202 21.61 -9.71 -3.28
N HIS A 203 21.44 -8.99 -2.15
CA HIS A 203 21.53 -9.63 -0.83
C HIS A 203 20.44 -9.23 0.15
N GLN A 204 19.51 -8.31 -0.23
CA GLN A 204 18.52 -7.79 0.71
C GLN A 204 17.08 -7.78 0.14
N GLN A 205 16.33 -6.70 0.39
CA GLN A 205 14.89 -6.59 0.18
C GLN A 205 14.43 -7.01 -1.22
N SER A 206 15.18 -6.65 -2.26
CA SER A 206 14.75 -6.94 -3.64
C SER A 206 14.98 -8.38 -4.07
N ARG A 207 15.80 -9.15 -3.32
CA ARG A 207 15.90 -10.63 -3.39
C ARG A 207 16.11 -11.18 -4.81
N ILE A 208 16.84 -10.48 -5.67
CA ILE A 208 17.24 -11.02 -6.98
C ILE A 208 18.33 -12.09 -6.79
N GLY A 209 19.23 -11.90 -5.81
CA GLY A 209 20.24 -12.89 -5.44
C GLY A 209 21.44 -12.96 -6.36
N ALA A 210 21.55 -12.05 -7.34
CA ALA A 210 22.65 -11.99 -8.32
C ALA A 210 22.80 -10.57 -8.86
N THR A 211 23.96 -10.28 -9.44
CA THR A 211 24.20 -9.02 -10.18
C THR A 211 23.42 -8.99 -11.50
N ILE A 212 23.26 -7.80 -12.08
CA ILE A 212 22.59 -7.66 -13.39
C ILE A 212 23.35 -8.35 -14.55
N TRP A 213 24.64 -8.59 -14.38
CA TRP A 213 25.48 -9.26 -15.40
C TRP A 213 25.42 -10.79 -15.27
N GLU A 214 25.26 -11.32 -14.05
CA GLU A 214 25.12 -12.76 -13.78
C GLU A 214 23.72 -13.27 -14.15
N ALA A 215 22.67 -12.50 -13.84
CA ALA A 215 21.29 -12.92 -14.06
C ALA A 215 20.42 -11.80 -14.67
N PRO A 216 20.76 -11.27 -15.86
CA PRO A 216 20.04 -10.15 -16.48
C PRO A 216 18.54 -10.44 -16.66
N TYR A 217 18.18 -11.69 -16.96
CA TYR A 217 16.78 -12.07 -17.12
C TYR A 217 15.94 -11.86 -15.87
N LEU A 218 16.48 -12.12 -14.67
CA LEU A 218 15.76 -11.91 -13.41
C LEU A 218 15.42 -10.43 -13.19
N TYR A 219 16.31 -9.52 -13.58
CA TYR A 219 16.04 -8.08 -13.55
C TYR A 219 14.94 -7.68 -14.53
N TRP A 220 14.94 -8.27 -15.73
CA TRP A 220 13.88 -8.05 -16.71
C TRP A 220 12.53 -8.59 -16.23
N GLU A 221 12.46 -9.82 -15.77
CA GLU A 221 11.24 -10.49 -15.29
C GLU A 221 10.59 -9.74 -14.12
N ASN A 222 11.40 -9.21 -13.21
CA ASN A 222 10.92 -8.47 -12.05
C ASN A 222 10.75 -6.96 -12.30
N SER A 223 10.88 -6.49 -13.55
CA SER A 223 10.64 -5.09 -13.91
C SER A 223 9.27 -4.92 -14.56
N PRO A 224 8.27 -4.38 -13.85
CA PRO A 224 6.93 -4.14 -14.41
C PRO A 224 6.95 -3.32 -15.69
N LEU A 225 7.93 -2.42 -15.84
CA LEU A 225 8.07 -1.51 -16.98
C LEU A 225 8.02 -2.24 -18.33
N PHE A 226 8.59 -3.43 -18.43
CA PHE A 226 8.68 -4.17 -19.69
C PHE A 226 7.39 -4.93 -20.07
N THR A 227 6.38 -4.90 -19.21
CA THR A 227 5.10 -5.58 -19.42
C THR A 227 3.89 -4.66 -19.16
N LEU A 228 4.09 -3.33 -19.24
CA LEU A 228 3.02 -2.33 -19.06
C LEU A 228 1.91 -2.42 -20.11
N ASP A 229 2.18 -2.99 -21.27
CA ASP A 229 1.19 -3.26 -22.32
C ASP A 229 0.04 -4.13 -21.79
N LYS A 230 0.30 -5.00 -20.81
CA LYS A 230 -0.69 -5.87 -20.16
C LYS A 230 -1.57 -5.17 -19.12
N VAL A 231 -1.19 -4.00 -18.66
CA VAL A 231 -1.96 -3.25 -17.65
C VAL A 231 -3.29 -2.77 -18.22
N THR A 232 -4.38 -3.08 -17.53
CA THR A 232 -5.73 -2.59 -17.86
C THR A 232 -6.30 -1.73 -16.72
N THR A 233 -5.80 -1.93 -15.52
CA THR A 233 -6.23 -1.23 -14.30
C THR A 233 -5.78 0.23 -14.30
N PRO A 234 -6.62 1.19 -13.92
CA PRO A 234 -6.24 2.57 -13.67
C PRO A 234 -5.20 2.68 -12.54
N ILE A 235 -4.14 3.47 -12.76
CA ILE A 235 -3.02 3.60 -11.82
C ILE A 235 -2.87 5.04 -11.35
N LEU A 236 -2.90 5.24 -10.03
CA LEU A 236 -2.44 6.47 -9.38
C LEU A 236 -1.00 6.25 -8.90
N ILE A 237 -0.10 7.14 -9.27
CA ILE A 237 1.31 7.07 -8.89
C ILE A 237 1.63 8.27 -8.01
N MET A 238 2.35 8.05 -6.91
CA MET A 238 2.99 9.13 -6.15
C MET A 238 4.50 8.94 -6.22
N ALA A 239 5.23 9.96 -6.70
CA ALA A 239 6.69 9.93 -6.74
C ALA A 239 7.25 11.35 -6.63
N ASN A 240 8.08 11.58 -5.63
CA ASN A 240 8.58 12.90 -5.27
C ASN A 240 10.00 13.15 -5.77
N ASP A 241 10.31 14.40 -6.11
CA ASP A 241 11.56 14.81 -6.76
C ASP A 241 12.78 14.80 -5.83
N GLN A 242 12.59 14.75 -4.50
CA GLN A 242 13.65 14.64 -3.51
C GLN A 242 13.71 13.24 -2.86
N ASP A 243 13.19 12.23 -3.55
CA ASP A 243 13.23 10.86 -3.04
C ASP A 243 14.68 10.35 -2.96
N GLY A 244 15.18 10.21 -1.72
CA GLY A 244 16.53 9.71 -1.44
C GLY A 244 16.60 8.18 -1.31
N HIS A 245 15.47 7.45 -1.42
CA HIS A 245 15.39 5.99 -1.28
C HIS A 245 15.19 5.31 -2.62
N VAL A 246 14.13 5.70 -3.36
CA VAL A 246 13.81 5.20 -4.69
C VAL A 246 14.03 6.32 -5.70
N PRO A 247 14.82 6.11 -6.75
CA PRO A 247 15.06 7.15 -7.73
C PRO A 247 13.76 7.69 -8.33
N TRP A 248 13.56 8.99 -8.31
CA TRP A 248 12.35 9.67 -8.77
C TRP A 248 11.93 9.28 -10.20
N TRP A 249 12.91 9.07 -11.08
CA TRP A 249 12.62 8.66 -12.47
C TRP A 249 11.91 7.32 -12.59
N GLN A 250 11.91 6.47 -11.58
CA GLN A 250 11.14 5.23 -11.56
C GLN A 250 9.62 5.50 -11.69
N GLY A 251 9.12 6.50 -10.95
CA GLY A 251 7.73 6.94 -11.07
C GLY A 251 7.44 7.60 -12.43
N ILE A 252 8.42 8.37 -12.96
CA ILE A 252 8.30 9.00 -14.29
C ILE A 252 8.27 7.94 -15.39
N GLU A 253 9.20 6.95 -15.37
CA GLU A 253 9.20 5.83 -16.33
C GLU A 253 7.86 5.09 -16.32
N TYR A 254 7.31 4.85 -15.15
CA TYR A 254 6.03 4.19 -14.99
C TYR A 254 4.88 5.01 -15.61
N PHE A 255 4.77 6.28 -15.22
CA PHE A 255 3.74 7.17 -15.73
C PHE A 255 3.82 7.37 -17.24
N ILE A 256 5.00 7.69 -17.77
CA ILE A 256 5.21 7.91 -19.21
C ILE A 256 4.91 6.63 -20.00
N GLY A 257 5.38 5.48 -19.51
CA GLY A 257 5.11 4.18 -20.15
C GLY A 257 3.61 3.90 -20.25
N LEU A 258 2.87 4.03 -19.15
CA LEU A 258 1.41 3.85 -19.14
C LEU A 258 0.70 4.83 -20.08
N ARG A 259 1.04 6.13 -20.00
CA ARG A 259 0.45 7.15 -20.86
C ARG A 259 0.75 6.93 -22.35
N ARG A 260 1.97 6.51 -22.67
CA ARG A 260 2.37 6.17 -24.05
C ARG A 260 1.57 5.01 -24.62
N LEU A 261 1.19 4.06 -23.76
CA LEU A 261 0.35 2.91 -24.11
C LEU A 261 -1.16 3.21 -24.03
N GLY A 262 -1.56 4.47 -23.80
CA GLY A 262 -2.95 4.88 -23.70
C GLY A 262 -3.67 4.38 -22.43
N LYS A 263 -2.91 3.99 -21.38
CA LYS A 263 -3.49 3.50 -20.14
C LYS A 263 -3.89 4.65 -19.21
N PRO A 264 -4.98 4.53 -18.43
CA PRO A 264 -5.37 5.52 -17.43
C PRO A 264 -4.32 5.58 -16.32
N ALA A 265 -3.61 6.71 -16.23
CA ALA A 265 -2.59 6.90 -15.20
C ALA A 265 -2.48 8.37 -14.80
N TRP A 266 -2.25 8.62 -13.52
CA TRP A 266 -2.02 9.92 -12.90
C TRP A 266 -0.75 9.88 -12.07
N LEU A 267 0.02 10.97 -12.08
CA LEU A 267 1.23 11.14 -11.29
C LEU A 267 1.08 12.32 -10.35
N LEU A 268 1.20 12.07 -9.06
CA LEU A 268 1.33 13.08 -8.02
C LEU A 268 2.81 13.25 -7.68
N ASN A 269 3.32 14.46 -7.87
CA ASN A 269 4.67 14.84 -7.47
C ASN A 269 4.59 16.02 -6.50
N TYR A 270 5.00 15.80 -5.27
CA TYR A 270 5.08 16.85 -4.25
C TYR A 270 6.50 17.41 -4.25
N ASN A 271 6.68 18.58 -4.87
CA ASN A 271 7.99 19.20 -5.05
C ASN A 271 8.68 19.47 -3.70
N GLY A 272 9.92 19.05 -3.58
CA GLY A 272 10.75 19.20 -2.39
C GLY A 272 10.39 18.24 -1.25
N GLU A 273 9.53 17.25 -1.51
CA GLU A 273 9.27 16.16 -0.57
C GLU A 273 10.18 14.96 -0.87
N PRO A 274 10.62 14.24 0.18
CA PRO A 274 11.43 13.03 0.03
C PRO A 274 10.58 11.81 -0.38
N HIS A 275 10.94 10.62 0.08
CA HIS A 275 10.32 9.33 -0.26
C HIS A 275 8.79 9.30 -0.03
N TRP A 276 8.28 10.15 0.85
CA TRP A 276 6.86 10.37 1.15
C TRP A 276 6.62 11.82 1.55
N PRO A 277 5.40 12.36 1.44
CA PRO A 277 5.08 13.68 1.94
C PRO A 277 5.32 13.79 3.46
N LEU A 278 6.11 14.79 3.87
CA LEU A 278 6.36 15.12 5.27
C LEU A 278 5.56 16.36 5.72
N LYS A 279 5.40 17.34 4.84
CA LYS A 279 4.64 18.55 5.13
C LYS A 279 3.17 18.19 5.28
N HIS A 280 2.55 18.65 6.38
CA HIS A 280 1.16 18.33 6.69
C HIS A 280 0.18 18.65 5.53
N PRO A 281 0.23 19.81 4.85
CA PRO A 281 -0.64 20.08 3.71
C PRO A 281 -0.51 19.06 2.59
N ASN A 282 0.71 18.59 2.30
CA ASN A 282 0.96 17.60 1.27
C ASN A 282 0.45 16.20 1.67
N LYS A 283 0.56 15.84 2.96
CA LYS A 283 -0.06 14.60 3.47
C LYS A 283 -1.58 14.63 3.31
N VAL A 284 -2.21 15.75 3.70
CA VAL A 284 -3.66 15.94 3.54
C VAL A 284 -4.08 15.85 2.07
N ASP A 285 -3.36 16.56 1.18
CA ASP A 285 -3.64 16.54 -0.26
C ASP A 285 -3.49 15.12 -0.84
N PHE A 286 -2.41 14.42 -0.50
CA PHE A 286 -2.19 13.04 -0.95
C PHE A 286 -3.33 12.10 -0.52
N GLN A 287 -3.71 12.12 0.77
CA GLN A 287 -4.79 11.30 1.29
C GLN A 287 -6.13 11.65 0.63
N LYS A 288 -6.41 12.94 0.41
CA LYS A 288 -7.63 13.38 -0.27
C LYS A 288 -7.68 12.86 -1.71
N ARG A 289 -6.60 13.00 -2.48
CA ARG A 289 -6.57 12.52 -3.88
C ARG A 289 -6.65 11.00 -3.96
N MET A 290 -5.95 10.29 -3.09
CA MET A 290 -6.01 8.83 -3.03
C MET A 290 -7.43 8.36 -2.65
N SER A 291 -8.09 9.01 -1.68
CA SER A 291 -9.46 8.67 -1.32
C SER A 291 -10.46 8.95 -2.44
N GLN A 292 -10.33 10.07 -3.14
CA GLN A 292 -11.15 10.40 -4.31
C GLN A 292 -10.95 9.41 -5.45
N PHE A 293 -9.70 9.00 -5.71
CA PHE A 293 -9.37 7.99 -6.71
C PHE A 293 -10.05 6.65 -6.41
N PHE A 294 -9.91 6.14 -5.19
CA PHE A 294 -10.57 4.90 -4.81
C PHE A 294 -12.10 5.04 -4.74
N ALA A 295 -12.63 6.17 -4.26
CA ALA A 295 -14.08 6.39 -4.23
C ALA A 295 -14.68 6.38 -5.65
N HIS A 296 -14.00 6.97 -6.61
CA HIS A 296 -14.45 6.93 -8.01
C HIS A 296 -14.55 5.50 -8.54
N TYR A 297 -13.48 4.71 -8.42
CA TYR A 297 -13.44 3.36 -8.99
C TYR A 297 -14.14 2.29 -8.15
N LEU A 298 -14.14 2.42 -6.82
CA LEU A 298 -14.67 1.38 -5.94
C LEU A 298 -16.07 1.68 -5.41
N LYS A 299 -16.54 2.92 -5.49
CA LYS A 299 -17.88 3.33 -5.02
C LYS A 299 -18.74 3.97 -6.08
N GLY A 300 -18.17 4.28 -7.26
CA GLY A 300 -18.90 4.95 -8.35
C GLY A 300 -19.11 6.44 -8.11
N GLU A 301 -18.31 7.06 -7.23
CA GLU A 301 -18.33 8.50 -7.05
C GLU A 301 -17.91 9.24 -8.34
N PRO A 302 -18.38 10.47 -8.56
CA PRO A 302 -17.98 11.26 -9.72
C PRO A 302 -16.45 11.39 -9.81
N MET A 303 -15.90 11.31 -11.03
CA MET A 303 -14.48 11.55 -11.25
C MET A 303 -14.13 12.99 -10.86
N PRO A 304 -13.14 13.22 -9.96
CA PRO A 304 -12.76 14.57 -9.56
C PRO A 304 -12.09 15.33 -10.72
N GLN A 305 -12.12 16.66 -10.67
CA GLN A 305 -11.63 17.51 -11.76
C GLN A 305 -10.15 17.27 -12.05
N TRP A 306 -9.30 17.12 -11.03
CA TRP A 306 -7.87 16.86 -11.20
C TRP A 306 -7.58 15.56 -11.96
N MET A 307 -8.46 14.56 -11.90
CA MET A 307 -8.33 13.34 -12.69
C MET A 307 -8.78 13.52 -14.13
N LYS A 308 -9.78 14.38 -14.38
CA LYS A 308 -10.30 14.64 -15.74
C LYS A 308 -9.34 15.51 -16.55
N GLU A 309 -8.85 16.59 -15.96
CA GLU A 309 -8.14 17.66 -16.66
C GLU A 309 -6.65 17.71 -16.30
N GLY A 310 -6.29 17.21 -15.11
CA GLY A 310 -4.96 17.41 -14.53
C GLY A 310 -4.81 18.83 -13.96
N VAL A 311 -3.59 19.16 -13.57
CA VAL A 311 -3.20 20.53 -13.19
C VAL A 311 -2.08 20.96 -14.12
N PRO A 312 -2.32 21.93 -15.03
CA PRO A 312 -1.29 22.45 -15.92
C PRO A 312 -0.09 23.00 -15.15
N ALA A 313 1.12 22.79 -15.66
CA ALA A 313 2.34 23.28 -15.01
C ALA A 313 2.33 24.81 -14.78
N THR A 314 1.62 25.56 -15.63
CA THR A 314 1.45 27.00 -15.53
C THR A 314 0.50 27.41 -14.39
N GLU A 315 -0.30 26.50 -13.87
CA GLU A 315 -1.33 26.76 -12.86
C GLU A 315 -1.02 26.09 -11.50
N LYS A 316 0.06 25.32 -11.41
CA LYS A 316 0.38 24.51 -10.22
C LYS A 316 0.52 25.30 -8.92
N GLU A 317 0.80 26.60 -8.99
CA GLU A 317 0.90 27.48 -7.81
C GLU A 317 -0.39 28.23 -7.48
N PHE A 318 -1.39 28.18 -8.40
CA PHE A 318 -2.64 28.93 -8.31
C PHE A 318 -3.84 28.01 -8.04
N THR A 319 -3.77 26.76 -8.42
CA THR A 319 -4.84 25.80 -8.20
C THR A 319 -4.29 24.43 -7.81
N VAL A 320 -5.05 23.70 -6.99
CA VAL A 320 -4.81 22.29 -6.67
C VAL A 320 -5.72 21.35 -7.48
N GLY A 321 -6.60 21.90 -8.32
CA GLY A 321 -7.46 21.14 -9.25
C GLY A 321 -8.56 20.32 -8.58
N TYR A 322 -9.05 20.74 -7.41
CA TYR A 322 -10.19 20.08 -6.74
C TYR A 322 -11.51 20.47 -7.41
#